data_4fa88e1f5834c8e6e751b4f159d05ab7
#
_entry.id   4fa88e1f5834c8e6e751b4f159d05ab7
#
_cell.length_a   1.000
_cell.length_b   1.000
_cell.length_c   1.000
_cell.angle_alpha   90.00
_cell.angle_beta   90.00
_cell.angle_gamma   90.00
#
_symmetry.space_group_name_H-M   'P 1'
#
loop_
_entity.id
_entity.type
_entity.pdbx_description
1 polymer ?
#
loop_
_entity_poly.entity_id
_entity_poly.type
_entity_poly.pdbx_seq_one_letter_code
_entity_poly.pdbx_strand_id
1 'polypeptide(L)'
;MLPELTQEEILRYSRHLLIPEVGLEGQQKLKAASVLIVGTGGLGSPIALYLAAAGVGRIGLVDYDAVDSSNLQRQIIHGSSRVGQLKVDSARHRLMDLNPYIQIDTYNEVFSSQNAWQIADGYDILVDGSDNFPTRYLLNDLAVLSGRPYVYGSIFRFEGQVSVFDAGKGACYRCLFPEPPPPGMVPSCAEGGVFGVLPGTIGTLQAAEVIKLILGIGEPLIDKLLLYDALDSSLQSVRLRKNPKCRICGEQPEITQLIDYEAFCGVPTRDAHAGLAGEDLDVEPSEVLRRIQQGQALQLVDVREPVELQISALPGAVSIPLAQLMQRLDEVDRDRPVVLF
;
A
#
# COMPACT_ATOMS: atom_id res chain seq x y z
N MET A 1 -31.36 6.90 -9.32
CA MET A 1 -31.29 7.56 -10.66
C MET A 1 -29.81 7.92 -10.86
N LEU A 2 -29.22 7.56 -12.01
CA LEU A 2 -27.83 7.92 -12.30
C LEU A 2 -27.69 9.43 -12.49
N PRO A 3 -26.56 10.05 -12.08
CA PRO A 3 -26.33 11.48 -12.25
C PRO A 3 -26.17 11.84 -13.73
N GLU A 4 -26.68 13.00 -14.12
CA GLU A 4 -26.47 13.55 -15.46
C GLU A 4 -25.03 14.06 -15.63
N LEU A 5 -24.51 13.98 -16.86
CA LEU A 5 -23.23 14.56 -17.23
C LEU A 5 -23.45 15.99 -17.77
N THR A 6 -22.58 16.91 -17.38
CA THR A 6 -22.53 18.23 -18.00
C THR A 6 -21.94 18.16 -19.40
N GLN A 7 -22.09 19.23 -20.19
CA GLN A 7 -21.51 19.29 -21.54
C GLN A 7 -19.98 19.18 -21.51
N GLU A 8 -19.34 19.77 -20.50
CA GLU A 8 -17.88 19.69 -20.30
C GLU A 8 -17.44 18.26 -19.95
N GLU A 9 -18.21 17.55 -19.14
CA GLU A 9 -17.95 16.15 -18.83
C GLU A 9 -18.12 15.25 -20.07
N ILE A 10 -19.17 15.49 -20.89
CA ILE A 10 -19.38 14.78 -22.16
C ILE A 10 -18.17 14.96 -23.10
N LEU A 11 -17.67 16.18 -23.23
CA LEU A 11 -16.49 16.47 -24.04
C LEU A 11 -15.23 15.77 -23.47
N ARG A 12 -15.03 15.85 -22.16
CA ARG A 12 -13.88 15.24 -21.46
C ARG A 12 -13.87 13.73 -21.63
N TYR A 13 -15.00 13.06 -21.42
CA TYR A 13 -15.11 11.60 -21.47
C TYR A 13 -15.51 11.07 -22.85
N SER A 14 -15.46 11.89 -23.89
CA SER A 14 -15.91 11.52 -25.24
C SER A 14 -15.29 10.22 -25.75
N ARG A 15 -14.03 9.92 -25.39
CA ARG A 15 -13.37 8.68 -25.82
C ARG A 15 -13.95 7.43 -25.12
N HIS A 16 -14.40 7.55 -23.86
CA HIS A 16 -15.15 6.50 -23.18
C HIS A 16 -16.54 6.32 -23.78
N LEU A 17 -17.23 7.43 -24.08
CA LEU A 17 -18.60 7.41 -24.63
C LEU A 17 -18.69 6.71 -26.00
N LEU A 18 -17.60 6.69 -26.76
CA LEU A 18 -17.50 6.01 -28.05
C LEU A 18 -17.34 4.49 -27.94
N ILE A 19 -17.02 3.96 -26.76
CA ILE A 19 -16.90 2.52 -26.51
C ILE A 19 -18.33 2.00 -26.21
N PRO A 20 -18.89 1.09 -27.05
CA PRO A 20 -20.28 0.64 -26.88
C PRO A 20 -20.61 0.07 -25.50
N GLU A 21 -19.63 -0.64 -24.89
CA GLU A 21 -19.78 -1.26 -23.58
C GLU A 21 -19.74 -0.24 -22.43
N VAL A 22 -19.29 0.98 -22.68
CA VAL A 22 -19.29 2.09 -21.71
C VAL A 22 -20.47 3.01 -21.99
N GLY A 23 -20.46 3.70 -23.12
CA GLY A 23 -21.51 4.64 -23.52
C GLY A 23 -21.81 5.71 -22.48
N LEU A 24 -22.94 6.36 -22.63
CA LEU A 24 -23.41 7.40 -21.69
C LEU A 24 -23.73 6.80 -20.31
N GLU A 25 -24.44 5.66 -20.29
CA GLU A 25 -24.85 4.99 -19.05
C GLU A 25 -23.62 4.53 -18.23
N GLY A 26 -22.63 3.95 -18.88
CA GLY A 26 -21.39 3.54 -18.20
C GLY A 26 -20.65 4.75 -17.58
N GLN A 27 -20.55 5.86 -18.29
CA GLN A 27 -19.93 7.06 -17.75
C GLN A 27 -20.73 7.66 -16.58
N GLN A 28 -22.05 7.56 -16.61
CA GLN A 28 -22.90 7.93 -15.48
C GLN A 28 -22.72 7.01 -14.27
N LYS A 29 -22.48 5.69 -14.50
CA LYS A 29 -22.11 4.75 -13.43
C LYS A 29 -20.77 5.11 -12.81
N LEU A 30 -19.77 5.47 -13.61
CA LEU A 30 -18.48 5.95 -13.10
C LEU A 30 -18.66 7.21 -12.24
N LYS A 31 -19.45 8.18 -12.70
CA LYS A 31 -19.76 9.40 -11.95
C LYS A 31 -20.52 9.13 -10.64
N ALA A 32 -21.34 8.09 -10.58
CA ALA A 32 -22.08 7.70 -9.39
C ALA A 32 -21.23 6.92 -8.36
N ALA A 33 -20.14 6.31 -8.81
CA ALA A 33 -19.34 5.40 -8.01
C ALA A 33 -18.43 6.12 -7.01
N SER A 34 -18.15 5.42 -5.91
CA SER A 34 -17.26 5.86 -4.84
C SER A 34 -16.21 4.79 -4.54
N VAL A 35 -14.93 5.19 -4.51
CA VAL A 35 -13.78 4.28 -4.36
C VAL A 35 -12.86 4.77 -3.26
N LEU A 36 -12.52 3.89 -2.31
CA LEU A 36 -11.53 4.15 -1.28
C LEU A 36 -10.19 3.53 -1.66
N ILE A 37 -9.15 4.34 -1.73
CA ILE A 37 -7.77 3.91 -1.99
C ILE A 37 -6.98 4.06 -0.70
N VAL A 38 -6.44 2.96 -0.17
CA VAL A 38 -5.59 2.97 1.02
C VAL A 38 -4.13 2.87 0.58
N GLY A 39 -3.39 3.95 0.82
CA GLY A 39 -2.03 4.17 0.32
C GLY A 39 -2.01 5.00 -0.97
N THR A 40 -1.30 6.14 -0.94
CA THR A 40 -1.07 7.03 -2.10
C THR A 40 0.36 6.95 -2.61
N GLY A 41 1.00 5.80 -2.34
CA GLY A 41 2.36 5.48 -2.72
C GLY A 41 2.51 5.04 -4.18
N GLY A 42 3.37 4.03 -4.41
CA GLY A 42 3.66 3.53 -5.76
C GLY A 42 2.46 2.97 -6.50
N LEU A 43 1.68 2.08 -5.85
CA LEU A 43 0.46 1.50 -6.42
C LEU A 43 -0.69 2.52 -6.44
N GLY A 44 -0.90 3.25 -5.33
CA GLY A 44 -1.97 4.23 -5.23
C GLY A 44 -1.86 5.37 -6.25
N SER A 45 -0.65 5.75 -6.64
CA SER A 45 -0.41 6.80 -7.65
C SER A 45 -1.12 6.54 -8.99
N PRO A 46 -0.84 5.48 -9.72
CA PRO A 46 -1.52 5.20 -10.99
C PRO A 46 -3.00 4.88 -10.79
N ILE A 47 -3.37 4.17 -9.71
CA ILE A 47 -4.78 3.88 -9.41
C ILE A 47 -5.56 5.20 -9.35
N ALA A 48 -5.16 6.12 -8.47
CA ALA A 48 -5.87 7.37 -8.27
C ALA A 48 -5.91 8.24 -9.54
N LEU A 49 -4.77 8.33 -10.27
CA LEU A 49 -4.70 9.10 -11.51
C LEU A 49 -5.67 8.57 -12.58
N TYR A 50 -5.71 7.26 -12.82
CA TYR A 50 -6.57 6.69 -13.85
C TYR A 50 -8.04 6.69 -13.45
N LEU A 51 -8.38 6.44 -12.19
CA LEU A 51 -9.77 6.54 -11.72
C LEU A 51 -10.30 7.98 -11.77
N ALA A 52 -9.47 8.95 -11.39
CA ALA A 52 -9.80 10.37 -11.52
C ALA A 52 -9.99 10.78 -13.00
N ALA A 53 -9.06 10.38 -13.87
CA ALA A 53 -9.16 10.65 -15.31
C ALA A 53 -10.39 10.00 -15.95
N ALA A 54 -10.76 8.79 -15.51
CA ALA A 54 -11.96 8.08 -15.95
C ALA A 54 -13.27 8.71 -15.46
N GLY A 55 -13.23 9.59 -14.45
CA GLY A 55 -14.40 10.27 -13.94
C GLY A 55 -15.17 9.47 -12.88
N VAL A 56 -14.46 8.67 -12.06
CA VAL A 56 -15.03 8.11 -10.82
C VAL A 56 -15.43 9.28 -9.93
N GLY A 57 -16.71 9.37 -9.58
CA GLY A 57 -17.29 10.58 -9.00
C GLY A 57 -16.76 10.93 -7.61
N ARG A 58 -16.42 9.94 -6.78
CA ARG A 58 -15.85 10.15 -5.45
C ARG A 58 -14.69 9.23 -5.19
N ILE A 59 -13.54 9.79 -4.83
CA ILE A 59 -12.32 9.03 -4.48
C ILE A 59 -11.88 9.44 -3.07
N GLY A 60 -11.78 8.46 -2.17
CA GLY A 60 -11.16 8.61 -0.86
C GLY A 60 -9.70 8.20 -0.91
N LEU A 61 -8.83 8.98 -0.30
CA LEU A 61 -7.40 8.73 -0.19
C LEU A 61 -7.01 8.64 1.27
N VAL A 62 -6.43 7.52 1.68
CA VAL A 62 -5.92 7.31 3.04
C VAL A 62 -4.40 7.14 2.98
N ASP A 63 -3.66 8.00 3.65
CA ASP A 63 -2.21 7.91 3.80
C ASP A 63 -1.79 8.88 4.92
N TYR A 64 -0.82 8.51 5.74
CA TYR A 64 -0.34 9.34 6.86
C TYR A 64 1.05 9.90 6.65
N ASP A 65 1.72 9.52 5.56
CA ASP A 65 3.08 9.92 5.27
C ASP A 65 3.19 11.32 4.65
N ALA A 66 4.40 11.87 4.71
CA ALA A 66 4.82 13.00 3.89
C ALA A 66 5.51 12.52 2.60
N VAL A 67 5.50 13.37 1.59
CA VAL A 67 6.22 13.14 0.33
C VAL A 67 7.72 13.22 0.59
N ASP A 68 8.45 12.17 0.25
CA ASP A 68 9.91 12.13 0.29
C ASP A 68 10.50 12.07 -1.12
N SER A 69 11.67 12.66 -1.32
CA SER A 69 12.36 12.68 -2.62
C SER A 69 12.70 11.30 -3.14
N SER A 70 13.05 10.35 -2.26
CA SER A 70 13.35 8.96 -2.59
C SER A 70 12.13 8.19 -3.10
N ASN A 71 10.93 8.70 -2.84
CA ASN A 71 9.68 8.10 -3.30
C ASN A 71 9.34 8.47 -4.75
N LEU A 72 9.83 9.59 -5.26
CA LEU A 72 9.41 10.17 -6.54
C LEU A 72 9.77 9.31 -7.75
N GLN A 73 10.72 8.39 -7.61
CA GLN A 73 11.07 7.44 -8.68
C GLN A 73 9.93 6.44 -9.02
N ARG A 74 8.89 6.33 -8.15
CA ARG A 74 7.74 5.43 -8.36
C ARG A 74 6.38 6.02 -7.95
N GLN A 75 6.35 7.03 -7.12
CA GLN A 75 5.10 7.66 -6.63
C GLN A 75 4.75 8.89 -7.50
N ILE A 76 4.36 8.62 -8.74
CA ILE A 76 4.23 9.60 -9.84
C ILE A 76 3.07 10.60 -9.68
N ILE A 77 2.20 10.43 -8.69
CA ILE A 77 1.16 11.40 -8.35
C ILE A 77 1.75 12.64 -7.64
N HIS A 78 2.92 12.46 -7.02
CA HIS A 78 3.62 13.52 -6.32
C HIS A 78 4.68 14.17 -7.22
N GLY A 79 5.18 15.32 -6.81
CA GLY A 79 6.23 16.05 -7.53
C GLY A 79 7.24 16.67 -6.58
N SER A 80 8.43 17.03 -7.09
CA SER A 80 9.54 17.60 -6.31
C SER A 80 9.14 18.85 -5.53
N SER A 81 8.20 19.67 -6.06
CA SER A 81 7.68 20.86 -5.38
C SER A 81 6.77 20.54 -4.16
N ARG A 82 6.47 19.27 -3.93
CA ARG A 82 5.61 18.79 -2.84
C ARG A 82 6.35 18.01 -1.76
N VAL A 83 7.68 17.87 -1.86
CA VAL A 83 8.50 17.21 -0.84
C VAL A 83 8.27 17.87 0.52
N GLY A 84 8.04 17.05 1.55
CA GLY A 84 7.69 17.47 2.91
C GLY A 84 6.20 17.76 3.16
N GLN A 85 5.35 17.81 2.13
CA GLN A 85 3.89 17.94 2.28
C GLN A 85 3.24 16.56 2.49
N LEU A 86 2.06 16.53 3.12
CA LEU A 86 1.30 15.29 3.30
C LEU A 86 0.99 14.66 1.93
N LYS A 87 1.16 13.35 1.83
CA LYS A 87 0.91 12.62 0.57
C LYS A 87 -0.54 12.80 0.11
N VAL A 88 -1.52 12.72 1.00
CA VAL A 88 -2.94 12.90 0.65
C VAL A 88 -3.25 14.28 0.08
N ASP A 89 -2.64 15.35 0.61
CA ASP A 89 -2.84 16.72 0.12
C ASP A 89 -2.16 16.93 -1.25
N SER A 90 -0.95 16.40 -1.40
CA SER A 90 -0.22 16.40 -2.67
C SER A 90 -1.02 15.67 -3.76
N ALA A 91 -1.55 14.47 -3.44
CA ALA A 91 -2.36 13.67 -4.35
C ALA A 91 -3.67 14.40 -4.71
N ARG A 92 -4.41 14.92 -3.72
CA ARG A 92 -5.64 15.70 -3.96
C ARG A 92 -5.40 16.85 -4.92
N HIS A 93 -4.35 17.63 -4.70
CA HIS A 93 -4.04 18.76 -5.59
C HIS A 93 -3.82 18.30 -7.03
N ARG A 94 -3.07 17.20 -7.22
CA ARG A 94 -2.79 16.65 -8.56
C ARG A 94 -4.04 16.11 -9.23
N LEU A 95 -4.92 15.45 -8.48
CA LEU A 95 -6.16 14.88 -9.02
C LEU A 95 -7.18 15.96 -9.39
N MET A 96 -7.29 17.02 -8.58
CA MET A 96 -8.17 18.16 -8.88
C MET A 96 -7.71 18.97 -10.11
N ASP A 97 -6.39 19.07 -10.33
CA ASP A 97 -5.82 19.63 -11.56
C ASP A 97 -6.13 18.75 -12.78
N LEU A 98 -6.05 17.42 -12.59
CA LEU A 98 -6.36 16.46 -13.65
C LEU A 98 -7.85 16.43 -13.99
N ASN A 99 -8.74 16.43 -12.98
CA ASN A 99 -10.19 16.36 -13.16
C ASN A 99 -10.94 17.13 -12.06
N PRO A 100 -11.44 18.34 -12.35
CA PRO A 100 -12.14 19.17 -11.37
C PRO A 100 -13.60 18.75 -11.13
N TYR A 101 -14.15 17.76 -11.85
CA TYR A 101 -15.56 17.35 -11.77
C TYR A 101 -15.81 16.21 -10.80
N ILE A 102 -14.79 15.76 -10.07
CA ILE A 102 -14.88 14.66 -9.10
C ILE A 102 -14.65 15.17 -7.68
N GLN A 103 -15.14 14.41 -6.70
CA GLN A 103 -14.89 14.66 -5.28
C GLN A 103 -13.68 13.87 -4.81
N ILE A 104 -12.75 14.53 -4.11
CA ILE A 104 -11.60 13.88 -3.47
C ILE A 104 -11.67 14.11 -1.97
N ASP A 105 -11.86 13.06 -1.21
CA ASP A 105 -11.77 13.06 0.24
C ASP A 105 -10.39 12.59 0.68
N THR A 106 -9.82 13.22 1.71
CA THR A 106 -8.47 12.90 2.21
C THR A 106 -8.52 12.56 3.69
N TYR A 107 -7.84 11.47 4.07
CA TYR A 107 -7.72 10.99 5.44
C TYR A 107 -6.23 10.88 5.76
N ASN A 108 -5.71 11.86 6.51
CA ASN A 108 -4.31 11.87 6.93
C ASN A 108 -4.16 11.12 8.26
N GLU A 109 -4.30 9.82 8.21
CA GLU A 109 -4.25 8.96 9.38
C GLU A 109 -3.87 7.51 9.00
N VAL A 110 -3.34 6.77 9.97
CA VAL A 110 -3.08 5.34 9.82
C VAL A 110 -4.41 4.61 9.68
N PHE A 111 -4.56 3.81 8.61
CA PHE A 111 -5.74 2.97 8.43
C PHE A 111 -5.67 1.78 9.38
N SER A 112 -6.56 1.72 10.35
CA SER A 112 -6.55 0.77 11.45
C SER A 112 -7.94 0.16 11.73
N SER A 113 -8.00 -0.90 12.52
CA SER A 113 -9.28 -1.50 12.94
C SER A 113 -10.19 -0.53 13.70
N GLN A 114 -9.64 0.54 14.25
CA GLN A 114 -10.37 1.54 15.03
C GLN A 114 -11.14 2.54 14.15
N ASN A 115 -10.59 2.90 12.98
CA ASN A 115 -11.16 3.93 12.10
C ASN A 115 -11.66 3.37 10.75
N ALA A 116 -11.31 2.13 10.40
CA ALA A 116 -11.59 1.56 9.07
C ALA A 116 -13.08 1.57 8.70
N TRP A 117 -13.99 1.26 9.63
CA TRP A 117 -15.43 1.32 9.38
C TRP A 117 -15.89 2.73 9.05
N GLN A 118 -15.45 3.72 9.82
CA GLN A 118 -15.84 5.12 9.64
C GLN A 118 -15.29 5.68 8.32
N ILE A 119 -14.01 5.42 8.02
CA ILE A 119 -13.37 5.90 6.78
C ILE A 119 -13.99 5.25 5.56
N ALA A 120 -14.28 3.94 5.62
CA ALA A 120 -14.86 3.23 4.49
C ALA A 120 -16.36 3.46 4.28
N ASP A 121 -17.02 4.17 5.18
CA ASP A 121 -18.46 4.42 5.03
C ASP A 121 -18.77 5.23 3.77
N GLY A 122 -19.78 4.77 3.02
CA GLY A 122 -20.20 5.40 1.78
C GLY A 122 -19.26 5.19 0.58
N TYR A 123 -18.29 4.24 0.65
CA TYR A 123 -17.51 3.81 -0.53
C TYR A 123 -17.96 2.43 -1.00
N ASP A 124 -18.06 2.25 -2.32
CA ASP A 124 -18.53 1.02 -2.96
C ASP A 124 -17.44 -0.03 -3.10
N ILE A 125 -16.20 0.39 -3.35
CA ILE A 125 -15.05 -0.45 -3.67
C ILE A 125 -13.85 -0.03 -2.82
N LEU A 126 -13.15 -1.03 -2.26
CA LEU A 126 -11.91 -0.85 -1.52
C LEU A 126 -10.72 -1.24 -2.39
N VAL A 127 -9.67 -0.41 -2.42
CA VAL A 127 -8.49 -0.63 -3.28
C VAL A 127 -7.22 -0.55 -2.47
N ASP A 128 -6.36 -1.53 -2.64
CA ASP A 128 -5.08 -1.64 -1.96
C ASP A 128 -3.98 -0.89 -2.73
N GLY A 129 -3.53 0.21 -2.18
CA GLY A 129 -2.34 0.93 -2.59
C GLY A 129 -1.17 0.79 -1.59
N SER A 130 -1.35 -0.07 -0.57
CA SER A 130 -0.39 -0.25 0.53
C SER A 130 0.75 -1.23 0.17
N ASP A 131 1.78 -1.25 1.02
CA ASP A 131 2.95 -2.11 0.89
C ASP A 131 3.19 -3.01 2.12
N ASN A 132 2.19 -3.12 3.01
CA ASN A 132 2.33 -3.87 4.25
C ASN A 132 1.20 -4.89 4.49
N PHE A 133 1.52 -5.95 5.21
CA PHE A 133 0.58 -7.04 5.49
C PHE A 133 -0.57 -6.64 6.42
N PRO A 134 -0.38 -5.88 7.53
CA PRO A 134 -1.48 -5.47 8.39
C PRO A 134 -2.60 -4.78 7.63
N THR A 135 -2.29 -3.83 6.77
CA THR A 135 -3.29 -3.12 5.94
C THR A 135 -4.00 -4.05 4.96
N ARG A 136 -3.29 -5.02 4.35
CA ARG A 136 -3.90 -6.00 3.42
C ARG A 136 -4.94 -6.88 4.12
N TYR A 137 -4.60 -7.43 5.30
CA TYR A 137 -5.54 -8.24 6.07
C TYR A 137 -6.71 -7.41 6.57
N LEU A 138 -6.47 -6.18 7.03
CA LEU A 138 -7.53 -5.25 7.44
C LEU A 138 -8.49 -4.94 6.29
N LEU A 139 -7.97 -4.59 5.10
CA LEU A 139 -8.79 -4.33 3.91
C LEU A 139 -9.62 -5.54 3.50
N ASN A 140 -9.01 -6.73 3.49
CA ASN A 140 -9.73 -7.96 3.18
C ASN A 140 -10.87 -8.21 4.17
N ASP A 141 -10.57 -8.13 5.46
CA ASP A 141 -11.56 -8.45 6.49
C ASP A 141 -12.69 -7.42 6.50
N LEU A 142 -12.38 -6.14 6.35
CA LEU A 142 -13.37 -5.08 6.18
C LEU A 142 -14.25 -5.31 4.93
N ALA A 143 -13.64 -5.70 3.80
CA ALA A 143 -14.34 -6.01 2.55
C ALA A 143 -15.31 -7.17 2.72
N VAL A 144 -14.87 -8.27 3.34
CA VAL A 144 -15.71 -9.45 3.61
C VAL A 144 -16.86 -9.11 4.55
N LEU A 145 -16.57 -8.43 5.66
CA LEU A 145 -17.59 -8.08 6.67
C LEU A 145 -18.60 -7.05 6.17
N SER A 146 -18.19 -6.17 5.24
CA SER A 146 -19.07 -5.16 4.64
C SER A 146 -19.75 -5.63 3.35
N GLY A 147 -19.37 -6.80 2.81
CA GLY A 147 -19.88 -7.31 1.53
C GLY A 147 -19.42 -6.52 0.31
N ARG A 148 -18.28 -5.82 0.38
CA ARG A 148 -17.73 -4.99 -0.69
C ARG A 148 -16.61 -5.71 -1.44
N PRO A 149 -16.40 -5.44 -2.74
CA PRO A 149 -15.22 -5.94 -3.45
C PRO A 149 -13.95 -5.23 -2.97
N TYR A 150 -12.86 -5.98 -2.92
CA TYR A 150 -11.51 -5.53 -2.57
C TYR A 150 -10.59 -5.78 -3.75
N VAL A 151 -10.02 -4.73 -4.33
CA VAL A 151 -9.08 -4.81 -5.44
C VAL A 151 -7.67 -4.81 -4.88
N TYR A 152 -7.05 -5.97 -4.92
CA TYR A 152 -5.72 -6.25 -4.40
C TYR A 152 -4.64 -6.01 -5.44
N GLY A 153 -3.52 -5.43 -5.02
CA GLY A 153 -2.28 -5.37 -5.75
C GLY A 153 -1.08 -5.54 -4.83
N SER A 154 -0.04 -6.18 -5.34
CA SER A 154 1.23 -6.34 -4.62
C SER A 154 2.38 -6.32 -5.59
N ILE A 155 3.53 -5.82 -5.14
CA ILE A 155 4.77 -5.78 -5.90
C ILE A 155 5.94 -6.21 -5.03
N PHE A 156 6.89 -6.88 -5.65
CA PHE A 156 8.17 -7.23 -5.01
C PHE A 156 9.25 -7.29 -6.10
N ARG A 157 10.28 -6.44 -5.99
CA ARG A 157 11.38 -6.33 -6.96
C ARG A 157 10.89 -6.16 -8.40
N PHE A 158 10.74 -7.25 -9.15
CA PHE A 158 10.32 -7.30 -10.56
C PHE A 158 8.97 -7.99 -10.74
N GLU A 159 8.41 -8.56 -9.68
CA GLU A 159 7.17 -9.32 -9.71
C GLU A 159 5.99 -8.49 -9.20
N GLY A 160 4.84 -8.64 -9.85
CA GLY A 160 3.60 -7.99 -9.46
C GLY A 160 2.43 -8.97 -9.43
N GLN A 161 1.44 -8.66 -8.60
CA GLN A 161 0.23 -9.45 -8.43
C GLN A 161 -1.00 -8.56 -8.44
N VAL A 162 -2.09 -9.03 -9.06
CA VAL A 162 -3.39 -8.37 -9.04
C VAL A 162 -4.50 -9.41 -8.88
N SER A 163 -5.50 -9.10 -8.07
CA SER A 163 -6.72 -9.90 -7.91
C SER A 163 -7.89 -9.03 -7.49
N VAL A 164 -9.10 -9.54 -7.63
CA VAL A 164 -10.31 -8.99 -7.04
C VAL A 164 -10.86 -10.00 -6.05
N PHE A 165 -10.92 -9.63 -4.79
CA PHE A 165 -11.51 -10.43 -3.73
C PHE A 165 -12.95 -9.94 -3.45
N ASP A 166 -13.92 -10.77 -3.78
CA ASP A 166 -15.35 -10.56 -3.53
C ASP A 166 -15.89 -11.84 -2.88
N ALA A 167 -15.97 -11.83 -1.55
CA ALA A 167 -16.33 -13.02 -0.78
C ALA A 167 -17.76 -13.52 -1.06
N GLY A 168 -18.64 -12.67 -1.59
CA GLY A 168 -19.98 -13.05 -2.05
C GLY A 168 -19.97 -13.85 -3.35
N LYS A 169 -18.92 -13.72 -4.16
CA LYS A 169 -18.81 -14.36 -5.47
C LYS A 169 -17.69 -15.39 -5.57
N GLY A 170 -16.68 -15.31 -4.68
CA GLY A 170 -15.52 -16.18 -4.78
C GLY A 170 -14.64 -16.19 -3.52
N ALA A 171 -13.35 -16.43 -3.72
CA ALA A 171 -12.34 -16.42 -2.68
C ALA A 171 -12.09 -15.02 -2.12
N CYS A 172 -11.71 -14.93 -0.84
CA CYS A 172 -11.14 -13.73 -0.24
C CYS A 172 -9.61 -13.88 -0.12
N TYR A 173 -8.91 -12.82 0.27
CA TYR A 173 -7.45 -12.82 0.45
C TYR A 173 -7.00 -13.92 1.44
N ARG A 174 -7.73 -14.13 2.55
CA ARG A 174 -7.43 -15.20 3.52
C ARG A 174 -7.66 -16.62 2.99
N CYS A 175 -8.40 -16.81 1.90
CA CYS A 175 -8.48 -18.12 1.25
C CYS A 175 -7.15 -18.51 0.61
N LEU A 176 -6.37 -17.53 0.13
CA LEU A 176 -5.07 -17.71 -0.48
C LEU A 176 -3.93 -17.62 0.56
N PHE A 177 -4.01 -16.62 1.44
CA PHE A 177 -3.04 -16.34 2.49
C PHE A 177 -3.73 -16.38 3.86
N PRO A 178 -3.92 -17.57 4.46
CA PRO A 178 -4.62 -17.70 5.74
C PRO A 178 -3.94 -16.95 6.89
N GLU A 179 -2.61 -16.92 6.87
CA GLU A 179 -1.74 -16.27 7.86
C GLU A 179 -0.64 -15.47 7.18
N PRO A 180 -0.15 -14.39 7.82
CA PRO A 180 0.96 -13.62 7.30
C PRO A 180 2.27 -14.44 7.32
N PRO A 181 3.24 -14.11 6.46
CA PRO A 181 4.58 -14.69 6.58
C PRO A 181 5.19 -14.30 7.93
N PRO A 182 6.06 -15.12 8.50
CA PRO A 182 6.82 -14.78 9.71
C PRO A 182 7.52 -13.42 9.56
N PRO A 183 7.60 -12.62 10.63
CA PRO A 183 8.31 -11.34 10.61
C PRO A 183 9.74 -11.49 10.08
N GLY A 184 10.18 -10.57 9.23
CA GLY A 184 11.51 -10.56 8.62
C GLY A 184 11.73 -11.55 7.46
N MET A 185 10.75 -12.44 7.15
CA MET A 185 10.88 -13.37 6.01
C MET A 185 10.74 -12.67 4.66
N VAL A 186 9.87 -11.68 4.56
CA VAL A 186 9.66 -10.90 3.35
C VAL A 186 10.16 -9.48 3.60
N PRO A 187 11.27 -9.07 2.95
CA PRO A 187 11.76 -7.71 3.09
C PRO A 187 10.75 -6.69 2.58
N SER A 188 10.72 -5.53 3.22
CA SER A 188 9.92 -4.40 2.76
C SER A 188 10.39 -3.89 1.40
N CYS A 189 9.57 -3.07 0.73
CA CYS A 189 9.99 -2.39 -0.51
C CYS A 189 11.20 -1.46 -0.30
N ALA A 190 11.40 -0.96 0.91
CA ALA A 190 12.56 -0.14 1.25
C ALA A 190 13.85 -0.97 1.30
N GLU A 191 13.77 -2.20 1.80
CA GLU A 191 14.91 -3.13 1.94
C GLU A 191 15.17 -3.91 0.65
N GLY A 192 14.11 -4.42 0.01
CA GLY A 192 14.21 -5.28 -1.17
C GLY A 192 14.44 -4.52 -2.48
N GLY A 193 14.21 -3.22 -2.50
CA GLY A 193 14.17 -2.41 -3.72
C GLY A 193 12.90 -2.65 -4.55
N VAL A 194 12.59 -1.70 -5.45
CA VAL A 194 11.44 -1.76 -6.35
C VAL A 194 11.83 -1.25 -7.72
N PHE A 195 11.54 -2.03 -8.74
CA PHE A 195 11.63 -1.57 -10.14
C PHE A 195 10.55 -0.50 -10.38
N GLY A 196 10.97 0.78 -10.53
CA GLY A 196 10.10 1.96 -10.38
C GLY A 196 8.88 2.00 -11.30
N VAL A 197 8.91 1.35 -12.47
CA VAL A 197 7.78 1.27 -13.39
C VAL A 197 6.76 0.19 -12.98
N LEU A 198 7.16 -0.78 -12.17
CA LEU A 198 6.31 -1.91 -11.80
C LEU A 198 5.02 -1.50 -11.07
N PRO A 199 5.04 -0.60 -10.07
CA PRO A 199 3.81 -0.08 -9.47
C PRO A 199 2.89 0.59 -10.48
N GLY A 200 3.45 1.23 -11.51
CA GLY A 200 2.71 1.81 -12.63
C GLY A 200 1.89 0.76 -13.37
N THR A 201 2.53 -0.35 -13.75
CA THR A 201 1.87 -1.47 -14.44
C THR A 201 0.77 -2.10 -13.57
N ILE A 202 1.11 -2.48 -12.35
CA ILE A 202 0.20 -3.17 -11.43
C ILE A 202 -0.97 -2.27 -11.00
N GLY A 203 -0.71 -1.02 -10.61
CA GLY A 203 -1.77 -0.11 -10.21
C GLY A 203 -2.70 0.28 -11.37
N THR A 204 -2.20 0.31 -12.61
CA THR A 204 -3.05 0.50 -13.80
C THR A 204 -3.97 -0.71 -14.02
N LEU A 205 -3.49 -1.93 -13.81
CA LEU A 205 -4.32 -3.14 -13.84
C LEU A 205 -5.38 -3.10 -12.72
N GLN A 206 -5.02 -2.67 -11.50
CA GLN A 206 -5.99 -2.48 -10.42
C GLN A 206 -7.07 -1.45 -10.81
N ALA A 207 -6.69 -0.32 -11.41
CA ALA A 207 -7.64 0.68 -11.88
C ALA A 207 -8.60 0.11 -12.95
N ALA A 208 -8.09 -0.71 -13.86
CA ALA A 208 -8.93 -1.40 -14.86
C ALA A 208 -9.94 -2.36 -14.20
N GLU A 209 -9.53 -3.10 -13.16
CA GLU A 209 -10.44 -3.95 -12.39
C GLU A 209 -11.54 -3.15 -11.69
N VAL A 210 -11.20 -2.01 -11.08
CA VAL A 210 -12.17 -1.10 -10.47
C VAL A 210 -13.19 -0.63 -11.50
N ILE A 211 -12.75 -0.18 -12.68
CA ILE A 211 -13.64 0.27 -13.76
C ILE A 211 -14.55 -0.86 -14.23
N LYS A 212 -14.04 -2.08 -14.42
CA LYS A 212 -14.86 -3.26 -14.80
C LYS A 212 -15.93 -3.54 -13.74
N LEU A 213 -15.59 -3.47 -12.45
CA LEU A 213 -16.54 -3.67 -11.36
C LEU A 213 -17.65 -2.62 -11.37
N ILE A 214 -17.33 -1.34 -11.56
CA ILE A 214 -18.31 -0.24 -11.62
C ILE A 214 -19.24 -0.39 -12.82
N LEU A 215 -18.68 -0.67 -13.97
CA LEU A 215 -19.45 -0.79 -15.23
C LEU A 215 -20.24 -2.09 -15.32
N GLY A 216 -19.81 -3.14 -14.64
CA GLY A 216 -20.36 -4.48 -14.78
C GLY A 216 -20.03 -5.12 -16.13
N ILE A 217 -18.85 -4.85 -16.69
CA ILE A 217 -18.41 -5.34 -18.01
C ILE A 217 -17.20 -6.27 -17.89
N GLY A 218 -17.02 -7.12 -18.88
CA GLY A 218 -15.91 -8.07 -18.94
C GLY A 218 -15.95 -9.08 -17.78
N GLU A 219 -14.80 -9.66 -17.50
CA GLU A 219 -14.60 -10.60 -16.38
C GLU A 219 -13.61 -9.99 -15.38
N PRO A 220 -14.05 -9.47 -14.23
CA PRO A 220 -13.14 -9.11 -13.16
C PRO A 220 -12.30 -10.29 -12.68
N LEU A 221 -11.13 -10.04 -12.11
CA LEU A 221 -10.19 -11.05 -11.60
C LEU A 221 -10.70 -11.73 -10.29
N ILE A 222 -12.01 -11.99 -10.20
CA ILE A 222 -12.60 -12.79 -9.12
C ILE A 222 -12.20 -14.24 -9.33
N ASP A 223 -11.74 -14.92 -8.28
CA ASP A 223 -11.18 -16.28 -8.33
C ASP A 223 -9.98 -16.44 -9.27
N LYS A 224 -9.29 -15.35 -9.56
CA LYS A 224 -8.06 -15.34 -10.38
C LYS A 224 -7.00 -14.48 -9.73
N LEU A 225 -5.77 -14.97 -9.66
CA LEU A 225 -4.59 -14.17 -9.33
C LEU A 225 -3.78 -13.98 -10.62
N LEU A 226 -3.62 -12.76 -11.04
CA LEU A 226 -2.73 -12.39 -12.14
C LEU A 226 -1.33 -12.17 -11.57
N LEU A 227 -0.35 -12.87 -12.12
CA LEU A 227 1.06 -12.73 -11.83
C LEU A 227 1.75 -12.06 -13.01
N TYR A 228 2.52 -11.02 -12.76
CA TYR A 228 3.32 -10.31 -13.75
C TYR A 228 4.78 -10.38 -13.38
N ASP A 229 5.63 -10.80 -14.32
CA ASP A 229 7.08 -10.72 -14.23
C ASP A 229 7.57 -9.66 -15.22
N ALA A 230 8.22 -8.62 -14.69
CA ALA A 230 8.71 -7.50 -15.51
C ALA A 230 10.03 -7.82 -16.23
N LEU A 231 10.76 -8.89 -15.86
CA LEU A 231 12.01 -9.26 -16.52
C LEU A 231 11.78 -9.91 -17.90
N ASP A 232 10.77 -10.75 -17.98
CA ASP A 232 10.39 -11.41 -19.26
C ASP A 232 9.07 -10.89 -19.84
N SER A 233 8.45 -9.91 -19.16
CA SER A 233 7.14 -9.34 -19.52
C SER A 233 6.02 -10.37 -19.60
N SER A 234 6.09 -11.43 -18.81
CA SER A 234 5.08 -12.48 -18.80
C SER A 234 3.89 -12.14 -17.89
N LEU A 235 2.72 -12.60 -18.27
CA LEU A 235 1.48 -12.54 -17.51
C LEU A 235 0.91 -13.95 -17.37
N GLN A 236 0.76 -14.39 -16.12
CA GLN A 236 0.19 -15.70 -15.81
C GLN A 236 -1.06 -15.52 -14.94
N SER A 237 -2.13 -16.27 -15.25
CA SER A 237 -3.35 -16.28 -14.46
C SER A 237 -3.48 -17.60 -13.71
N VAL A 238 -3.52 -17.51 -12.39
CA VAL A 238 -3.70 -18.66 -11.50
C VAL A 238 -5.13 -18.64 -10.96
N ARG A 239 -5.83 -19.77 -11.07
CA ARG A 239 -7.19 -19.91 -10.54
C ARG A 239 -7.14 -20.07 -9.02
N LEU A 240 -7.90 -19.24 -8.33
CA LEU A 240 -8.12 -19.33 -6.91
C LEU A 240 -9.37 -20.19 -6.62
N ARG A 241 -9.42 -20.74 -5.41
CA ARG A 241 -10.59 -21.49 -4.92
C ARG A 241 -10.97 -20.98 -3.53
N LYS A 242 -12.26 -20.72 -3.34
CA LYS A 242 -12.79 -20.39 -2.02
C LYS A 242 -12.52 -21.54 -1.06
N ASN A 243 -11.90 -21.22 0.08
CA ASN A 243 -11.66 -22.21 1.12
C ASN A 243 -12.90 -22.33 2.02
N PRO A 244 -13.60 -23.48 2.08
CA PRO A 244 -14.77 -23.66 2.93
C PRO A 244 -14.46 -23.54 4.43
N LYS A 245 -13.18 -23.70 4.82
CA LYS A 245 -12.69 -23.52 6.19
C LYS A 245 -12.02 -22.15 6.41
N CYS A 246 -12.21 -21.19 5.51
CA CYS A 246 -11.67 -19.85 5.70
C CYS A 246 -12.24 -19.21 6.96
N ARG A 247 -11.38 -18.69 7.81
CA ARG A 247 -11.76 -18.15 9.12
C ARG A 247 -12.68 -16.93 9.06
N ILE A 248 -12.81 -16.25 7.89
CA ILE A 248 -13.67 -15.08 7.74
C ILE A 248 -14.79 -15.28 6.72
N CYS A 249 -14.55 -15.96 5.59
CA CYS A 249 -15.55 -16.12 4.53
C CYS A 249 -16.00 -17.57 4.30
N GLY A 250 -15.52 -18.52 5.13
CA GLY A 250 -15.90 -19.93 5.08
C GLY A 250 -17.30 -20.22 5.61
N GLU A 251 -17.64 -21.51 5.70
CA GLU A 251 -18.96 -21.97 6.16
C GLU A 251 -19.19 -21.71 7.65
N GLN A 252 -18.12 -21.65 8.45
CA GLN A 252 -18.16 -21.39 9.89
C GLN A 252 -17.11 -20.30 10.21
N PRO A 253 -17.41 -19.03 9.96
CA PRO A 253 -16.45 -17.96 10.17
C PRO A 253 -16.18 -17.73 11.67
N GLU A 254 -14.91 -17.62 12.03
CA GLU A 254 -14.45 -17.28 13.39
C GLU A 254 -14.25 -15.77 13.55
N ILE A 255 -13.83 -15.10 12.46
CA ILE A 255 -13.57 -13.65 12.44
C ILE A 255 -14.88 -12.96 12.05
N THR A 256 -15.54 -12.35 13.03
CA THR A 256 -16.83 -11.64 12.85
C THR A 256 -16.71 -10.13 13.07
N GLN A 257 -15.53 -9.65 13.45
CA GLN A 257 -15.19 -8.23 13.62
C GLN A 257 -13.73 -8.00 13.26
N LEU A 258 -13.36 -6.74 13.06
CA LEU A 258 -11.95 -6.36 12.84
C LEU A 258 -11.12 -6.68 14.08
N ILE A 259 -9.89 -7.14 13.87
CA ILE A 259 -8.95 -7.57 14.91
C ILE A 259 -7.77 -6.60 15.01
N ASP A 260 -6.83 -6.87 15.89
CA ASP A 260 -5.52 -6.20 15.90
C ASP A 260 -4.62 -6.83 14.82
N TYR A 261 -4.44 -6.11 13.71
CA TYR A 261 -3.67 -6.60 12.56
C TYR A 261 -2.17 -6.43 12.73
N GLU A 262 -1.71 -5.51 13.56
CA GLU A 262 -0.29 -5.37 13.88
C GLU A 262 0.16 -6.57 14.71
N ALA A 263 -0.53 -6.88 15.80
CA ALA A 263 -0.28 -8.07 16.60
C ALA A 263 -0.43 -9.36 15.77
N PHE A 264 -1.46 -9.46 14.91
CA PHE A 264 -1.68 -10.62 14.04
C PHE A 264 -0.52 -10.86 13.05
N CYS A 265 0.08 -9.80 12.51
CA CYS A 265 1.21 -9.87 11.58
C CYS A 265 2.56 -9.91 12.30
N GLY A 266 2.59 -9.89 13.63
CA GLY A 266 3.82 -9.92 14.42
C GLY A 266 4.67 -8.64 14.28
N VAL A 267 4.02 -7.52 13.92
CA VAL A 267 4.67 -6.21 13.96
C VAL A 267 4.80 -5.81 15.43
N PRO A 268 6.02 -5.53 15.93
CA PRO A 268 6.18 -5.10 17.31
C PRO A 268 5.37 -3.83 17.55
N THR A 269 4.42 -3.88 18.48
CA THR A 269 3.75 -2.65 18.93
C THR A 269 4.76 -1.79 19.68
N ARG A 270 4.66 -0.46 19.56
CA ARG A 270 5.50 0.46 20.36
C ARG A 270 5.47 0.15 21.87
N ASP A 271 4.37 -0.44 22.35
CA ASP A 271 4.20 -0.88 23.74
C ASP A 271 4.83 -2.26 24.04
N ALA A 272 5.14 -3.08 23.04
CA ALA A 272 5.76 -4.41 23.26
C ALA A 272 7.23 -4.30 23.72
N HIS A 273 7.90 -3.19 23.47
CA HIS A 273 9.22 -2.91 24.02
C HIS A 273 9.21 -2.59 25.53
N ALA A 274 8.05 -2.25 26.09
CA ALA A 274 7.90 -2.01 27.54
C ALA A 274 7.90 -3.28 28.40
N GLY A 275 7.88 -4.48 27.79
CA GLY A 275 7.76 -5.77 28.48
C GLY A 275 9.06 -6.57 28.64
N LEU A 276 10.11 -6.22 27.93
CA LEU A 276 11.44 -6.75 28.20
C LEU A 276 12.08 -5.86 29.28
N ALA A 277 12.06 -6.33 30.51
CA ALA A 277 12.76 -5.71 31.64
C ALA A 277 14.29 -5.80 31.43
N GLY A 278 14.79 -4.99 30.54
CA GLY A 278 16.18 -4.67 30.25
C GLY A 278 16.17 -3.28 29.69
N GLU A 279 17.11 -2.45 30.08
CA GLU A 279 17.27 -1.05 29.70
C GLU A 279 16.76 -0.79 28.28
N ASP A 280 15.95 0.29 28.10
CA ASP A 280 15.45 0.74 26.81
C ASP A 280 16.66 0.92 25.88
N LEU A 281 16.92 -0.07 25.02
CA LEU A 281 18.11 -0.12 24.17
C LEU A 281 17.92 0.73 22.90
N ASP A 282 16.67 1.14 22.61
CA ASP A 282 16.39 2.00 21.48
C ASP A 282 16.67 3.46 21.84
N VAL A 283 17.40 4.13 20.96
CA VAL A 283 17.76 5.53 21.16
C VAL A 283 17.38 6.33 19.91
N GLU A 284 16.70 7.45 20.13
CA GLU A 284 16.32 8.36 19.03
C GLU A 284 17.57 8.96 18.35
N PRO A 285 17.59 9.07 17.00
CA PRO A 285 18.73 9.64 16.28
C PRO A 285 19.16 11.05 16.76
N SER A 286 18.19 11.87 17.17
CA SER A 286 18.45 13.20 17.76
C SER A 286 19.23 13.13 19.07
N GLU A 287 18.98 12.13 19.88
CA GLU A 287 19.70 11.89 21.13
C GLU A 287 21.12 11.39 20.87
N VAL A 288 21.31 10.49 19.89
CA VAL A 288 22.64 10.05 19.45
C VAL A 288 23.47 11.26 18.99
N LEU A 289 22.88 12.11 18.14
CA LEU A 289 23.55 13.33 17.66
C LEU A 289 23.92 14.27 18.82
N ARG A 290 23.02 14.44 19.79
CA ARG A 290 23.26 15.27 20.99
C ARG A 290 24.44 14.72 21.81
N ARG A 291 24.51 13.41 22.02
CA ARG A 291 25.61 12.74 22.74
C ARG A 291 26.95 12.94 22.04
N ILE A 292 26.97 12.79 20.71
CA ILE A 292 28.18 13.05 19.90
C ILE A 292 28.63 14.51 20.05
N GLN A 293 27.71 15.47 19.96
CA GLN A 293 28.01 16.90 20.10
C GLN A 293 28.55 17.26 21.51
N GLN A 294 28.14 16.51 22.52
CA GLN A 294 28.64 16.64 23.89
C GLN A 294 30.01 15.98 24.14
N GLY A 295 30.61 15.39 23.10
CA GLY A 295 31.91 14.72 23.16
C GLY A 295 31.88 13.33 23.78
N GLN A 296 30.71 12.69 23.87
CA GLN A 296 30.64 11.32 24.35
C GLN A 296 31.26 10.37 23.30
N ALA A 297 32.17 9.53 23.75
CA ALA A 297 32.84 8.54 22.87
C ALA A 297 31.88 7.37 22.58
N LEU A 298 31.00 7.53 21.60
CA LEU A 298 30.14 6.46 21.08
C LEU A 298 30.85 5.73 19.94
N GLN A 299 30.64 4.43 19.82
CA GLN A 299 30.96 3.67 18.63
C GLN A 299 29.70 3.50 17.80
N LEU A 300 29.71 4.01 16.57
CA LEU A 300 28.63 3.83 15.61
C LEU A 300 28.95 2.60 14.74
N VAL A 301 28.02 1.65 14.67
CA VAL A 301 28.17 0.44 13.83
C VAL A 301 27.01 0.43 12.84
N ASP A 302 27.34 0.55 11.57
CA ASP A 302 26.40 0.49 10.46
C ASP A 302 26.24 -0.97 10.04
N VAL A 303 25.06 -1.55 10.30
CA VAL A 303 24.76 -2.95 9.99
C VAL A 303 24.12 -3.18 8.63
N ARG A 304 23.99 -2.11 7.84
CA ARG A 304 23.41 -2.15 6.49
C ARG A 304 24.35 -2.83 5.48
N GLU A 305 23.78 -3.26 4.37
CA GLU A 305 24.53 -3.86 3.27
C GLU A 305 25.44 -2.82 2.55
N PRO A 306 26.58 -3.23 1.95
CA PRO A 306 27.51 -2.33 1.30
C PRO A 306 26.89 -1.44 0.19
N VAL A 307 25.82 -1.91 -0.46
CA VAL A 307 25.11 -1.12 -1.47
C VAL A 307 24.36 0.06 -0.86
N GLU A 308 23.86 -0.08 0.36
CA GLU A 308 23.14 0.98 1.07
C GLU A 308 24.07 2.10 1.51
N LEU A 309 25.34 1.77 1.81
CA LEU A 309 26.38 2.75 2.14
C LEU A 309 26.74 3.66 0.94
N GLN A 310 26.49 3.21 -0.30
CA GLN A 310 26.66 4.04 -1.48
C GLN A 310 25.56 5.11 -1.59
N ILE A 311 24.39 4.87 -0.99
CA ILE A 311 23.29 5.82 -0.97
C ILE A 311 23.54 6.89 0.09
N SER A 312 23.90 6.46 1.31
CA SER A 312 24.28 7.35 2.41
C SER A 312 25.15 6.60 3.41
N ALA A 313 26.20 7.24 3.89
CA ALA A 313 27.06 6.69 4.92
C ALA A 313 27.29 7.72 6.03
N LEU A 314 27.34 7.27 7.28
CA LEU A 314 27.69 8.11 8.42
C LEU A 314 29.21 8.17 8.57
N PRO A 315 29.84 9.35 8.50
CA PRO A 315 31.29 9.46 8.70
C PRO A 315 31.71 8.93 10.08
N GLY A 316 32.70 8.04 10.11
CA GLY A 316 33.24 7.48 11.33
C GLY A 316 32.51 6.24 11.88
N ALA A 317 31.45 5.78 11.21
CA ALA A 317 30.83 4.49 11.54
C ALA A 317 31.67 3.31 11.04
N VAL A 318 31.69 2.24 11.81
CA VAL A 318 32.26 0.95 11.41
C VAL A 318 31.19 0.18 10.66
N SER A 319 31.46 -0.24 9.42
CA SER A 319 30.49 -1.00 8.62
C SER A 319 30.68 -2.50 8.83
N ILE A 320 29.67 -3.12 9.39
CA ILE A 320 29.60 -4.58 9.61
C ILE A 320 28.18 -5.04 9.24
N PRO A 321 27.96 -5.56 8.01
CA PRO A 321 26.64 -6.05 7.61
C PRO A 321 26.03 -7.00 8.64
N LEU A 322 24.73 -6.90 8.90
CA LEU A 322 24.04 -7.65 9.95
C LEU A 322 24.31 -9.16 9.87
N ALA A 323 24.36 -9.71 8.66
CA ALA A 323 24.68 -11.13 8.44
C ALA A 323 26.10 -11.52 8.88
N GLN A 324 27.03 -10.57 8.98
CA GLN A 324 28.41 -10.77 9.37
C GLN A 324 28.69 -10.37 10.83
N LEU A 325 27.74 -9.67 11.49
CA LEU A 325 27.96 -9.06 12.80
C LEU A 325 28.48 -10.06 13.85
N MET A 326 27.85 -11.23 13.93
CA MET A 326 28.28 -12.27 14.90
C MET A 326 29.68 -12.81 14.65
N GLN A 327 30.18 -12.76 13.40
CA GLN A 327 31.50 -13.24 13.03
C GLN A 327 32.58 -12.17 13.20
N ARG A 328 32.20 -10.91 13.27
CA ARG A 328 33.07 -9.73 13.30
C ARG A 328 32.90 -8.91 14.59
N LEU A 329 32.35 -9.51 15.66
CA LEU A 329 32.18 -8.86 16.97
C LEU A 329 33.50 -8.40 17.60
N ASP A 330 34.64 -8.90 17.18
CA ASP A 330 35.97 -8.47 17.58
C ASP A 330 36.39 -7.10 17.05
N GLU A 331 35.68 -6.61 16.00
CA GLU A 331 35.85 -5.26 15.47
C GLU A 331 35.05 -4.20 16.28
N VAL A 332 34.16 -4.66 17.17
CA VAL A 332 33.35 -3.78 18.04
C VAL A 332 34.09 -3.58 19.37
N ASP A 333 34.35 -2.32 19.71
CA ASP A 333 35.01 -1.95 20.97
C ASP A 333 34.04 -2.17 22.16
N ARG A 334 34.36 -3.13 23.02
CA ARG A 334 33.54 -3.52 24.18
C ARG A 334 33.55 -2.49 25.32
N ASP A 335 34.52 -1.58 25.31
CA ASP A 335 34.71 -0.58 26.36
C ASP A 335 33.98 0.73 26.06
N ARG A 336 33.30 0.82 24.93
CA ARG A 336 32.50 1.99 24.51
C ARG A 336 31.03 1.65 24.33
N PRO A 337 30.12 2.58 24.65
CA PRO A 337 28.73 2.42 24.26
C PRO A 337 28.62 2.30 22.73
N VAL A 338 27.90 1.28 22.27
CA VAL A 338 27.72 0.98 20.85
C VAL A 338 26.32 1.38 20.43
N VAL A 339 26.20 2.04 19.29
CA VAL A 339 24.92 2.34 18.63
C VAL A 339 24.93 1.59 17.29
N LEU A 340 23.98 0.67 17.13
CA LEU A 340 23.72 -0.04 15.87
C LEU A 340 22.67 0.74 15.07
N PHE A 341 22.79 0.83 13.75
CA PHE A 341 21.82 1.50 12.89
C PHE A 341 21.82 0.96 11.46
#